data_ccb851aa150d469523278fe4e3443c54
#
_entry.id   ccb851aa150d469523278fe4e3443c54
#
_cell.length_a   1.000
_cell.length_b   1.000
_cell.length_c   1.000
_cell.angle_alpha   90.00
_cell.angle_beta   90.00
_cell.angle_gamma   90.00
#
_symmetry.space_group_name_H-M   'P 1'
#
loop_
_entity.id
_entity.type
_entity.pdbx_description
1 polymer ?
#
loop_
_entity_poly.entity_id
_entity_poly.type
_entity_poly.pdbx_seq_one_letter_code
_entity_poly.pdbx_strand_id
1 'polypeptide(L)'
;MTNVPHTTTFVLLAAGAGQRFAGPVHKLLAEINGSPVISLALGAMVRAGGGDCVVITGAEQSPALLSLIEPVPTVVNEQWRTGQRSSVLAAIETARRRGSEQVVIGLADQPFVGEASWRAVADADAPIAVATFGGRRGNPVKLRAEVWDVFENTPGDPDAGARTLMHVRPELVLEVSCQGSSDDIDTREDLTKWT
;
A
#
# COMPACT_ATOMS: atom_id res chain seq x y z
N MET A 1 -7.92 -21.05 20.85
CA MET A 1 -8.16 -19.59 20.96
C MET A 1 -8.90 -19.17 19.70
N THR A 2 -10.15 -18.73 19.84
CA THR A 2 -10.94 -18.22 18.71
C THR A 2 -10.31 -16.90 18.28
N ASN A 3 -9.73 -16.87 17.07
CA ASN A 3 -9.20 -15.66 16.47
C ASN A 3 -10.38 -14.71 16.20
N VAL A 4 -10.56 -13.69 17.03
CA VAL A 4 -11.55 -12.64 16.76
C VAL A 4 -10.99 -11.83 15.60
N PRO A 5 -11.70 -11.71 14.47
CA PRO A 5 -11.20 -10.94 13.34
C PRO A 5 -11.02 -9.47 13.77
N HIS A 6 -9.81 -8.95 13.62
CA HIS A 6 -9.51 -7.55 13.84
C HIS A 6 -10.20 -6.68 12.77
N THR A 7 -10.78 -5.56 13.20
CA THR A 7 -11.29 -4.56 12.26
C THR A 7 -10.12 -3.99 11.46
N THR A 8 -10.19 -4.07 10.13
CA THR A 8 -9.07 -3.78 9.24
C THR A 8 -9.42 -2.66 8.28
N THR A 9 -8.54 -1.64 8.15
CA THR A 9 -8.59 -0.72 7.01
C THR A 9 -7.53 -1.12 5.99
N PHE A 10 -7.94 -1.31 4.73
CA PHE A 10 -7.06 -1.56 3.60
C PHE A 10 -6.73 -0.26 2.90
N VAL A 11 -5.46 0.03 2.70
CA VAL A 11 -5.00 1.31 2.16
C VAL A 11 -4.09 1.11 0.95
N LEU A 12 -4.44 1.79 -0.14
CA LEU A 12 -3.60 1.88 -1.33
C LEU A 12 -2.90 3.24 -1.37
N LEU A 13 -1.58 3.26 -1.31
CA LEU A 13 -0.80 4.48 -1.42
C LEU A 13 -0.60 4.85 -2.89
N ALA A 14 -1.18 5.97 -3.31
CA ALA A 14 -1.12 6.54 -4.66
C ALA A 14 -0.60 7.99 -4.65
N ALA A 15 0.19 8.37 -3.63
CA ALA A 15 0.59 9.75 -3.40
C ALA A 15 1.87 10.19 -4.14
N GLY A 16 2.63 9.25 -4.69
CA GLY A 16 3.91 9.52 -5.35
C GLY A 16 3.78 10.32 -6.66
N ALA A 17 4.78 11.16 -6.98
CA ALA A 17 4.78 12.00 -8.18
C ALA A 17 5.16 11.27 -9.48
N GLY A 18 5.64 10.02 -9.41
CA GLY A 18 6.01 9.25 -10.61
C GLY A 18 7.13 9.88 -11.46
N GLN A 19 8.04 10.65 -10.86
CA GLN A 19 9.03 11.48 -11.57
C GLN A 19 9.97 10.70 -12.50
N ARG A 20 10.22 9.42 -12.22
CA ARG A 20 11.06 8.54 -13.03
C ARG A 20 10.34 8.01 -14.27
N PHE A 21 9.02 8.09 -14.29
CA PHE A 21 8.20 7.63 -15.40
C PHE A 21 8.13 8.71 -16.48
N ALA A 22 9.03 8.65 -17.46
CA ALA A 22 9.04 9.59 -18.59
C ALA A 22 7.88 9.30 -19.54
N GLY A 23 6.97 10.28 -19.73
CA GLY A 23 5.83 10.11 -20.64
C GLY A 23 4.78 11.21 -20.50
N PRO A 24 3.76 11.19 -21.39
CA PRO A 24 2.70 12.20 -21.40
C PRO A 24 1.65 11.97 -20.29
N VAL A 25 1.65 10.81 -19.66
CA VAL A 25 0.72 10.43 -18.59
C VAL A 25 1.46 10.02 -17.34
N HIS A 26 0.80 10.18 -16.18
CA HIS A 26 1.32 9.69 -14.91
C HIS A 26 1.43 8.17 -14.91
N LYS A 27 2.43 7.57 -14.22
CA LYS A 27 2.67 6.11 -14.20
C LYS A 27 1.45 5.28 -13.78
N LEU A 28 0.63 5.78 -12.88
CA LEU A 28 -0.59 5.11 -12.40
C LEU A 28 -1.69 5.04 -13.46
N LEU A 29 -1.65 5.93 -14.46
CA LEU A 29 -2.58 5.98 -15.60
C LEU A 29 -2.05 5.21 -16.81
N ALA A 30 -0.78 4.78 -16.79
CA ALA A 30 -0.22 3.95 -17.85
C ALA A 30 -0.91 2.58 -17.86
N GLU A 31 -1.02 1.97 -19.04
CA GLU A 31 -1.79 0.74 -19.22
C GLU A 31 -0.89 -0.49 -19.35
N ILE A 32 -1.30 -1.56 -18.70
CA ILE A 32 -0.80 -2.92 -18.89
C ILE A 32 -1.94 -3.73 -19.50
N ASN A 33 -1.78 -4.19 -20.75
CA ASN A 33 -2.81 -4.96 -21.47
C ASN A 33 -4.18 -4.26 -21.48
N GLY A 34 -4.22 -2.93 -21.68
CA GLY A 34 -5.44 -2.13 -21.74
C GLY A 34 -6.07 -1.80 -20.37
N SER A 35 -5.39 -2.09 -19.27
CA SER A 35 -5.85 -1.75 -17.92
C SER A 35 -4.87 -0.79 -17.24
N PRO A 36 -5.33 0.37 -16.70
CA PRO A 36 -4.47 1.28 -15.95
C PRO A 36 -3.80 0.59 -14.76
N VAL A 37 -2.54 0.91 -14.50
CA VAL A 37 -1.74 0.35 -13.38
C VAL A 37 -2.50 0.44 -12.06
N ILE A 38 -3.06 1.61 -11.75
CA ILE A 38 -3.82 1.80 -10.50
C ILE A 38 -5.06 0.92 -10.43
N SER A 39 -5.75 0.69 -11.55
CA SER A 39 -6.98 -0.13 -11.57
C SER A 39 -6.70 -1.58 -11.23
N LEU A 40 -5.55 -2.12 -11.64
CA LEU A 40 -5.11 -3.48 -11.31
C LEU A 40 -4.84 -3.61 -9.80
N ALA A 41 -4.03 -2.70 -9.23
CA ALA A 41 -3.71 -2.68 -7.82
C ALA A 41 -4.95 -2.44 -6.94
N LEU A 42 -5.79 -1.45 -7.31
CA LEU A 42 -7.03 -1.13 -6.62
C LEU A 42 -8.01 -2.30 -6.61
N GLY A 43 -8.17 -2.94 -7.76
CA GLY A 43 -9.05 -4.10 -7.88
C GLY A 43 -8.65 -5.26 -6.97
N ALA A 44 -7.36 -5.54 -6.83
CA ALA A 44 -6.86 -6.56 -5.90
C ALA A 44 -7.15 -6.20 -4.43
N MET A 45 -6.90 -4.95 -4.03
CA MET A 45 -7.20 -4.46 -2.68
C MET A 45 -8.70 -4.52 -2.38
N VAL A 46 -9.55 -4.04 -3.28
CA VAL A 46 -11.01 -4.00 -3.07
C VAL A 46 -11.60 -5.41 -2.95
N ARG A 47 -11.13 -6.36 -3.74
CA ARG A 47 -11.56 -7.76 -3.60
C ARG A 47 -11.14 -8.37 -2.26
N ALA A 48 -10.01 -7.96 -1.71
CA ALA A 48 -9.55 -8.41 -0.39
C ALA A 48 -10.31 -7.75 0.77
N GLY A 49 -10.49 -6.42 0.73
CA GLY A 49 -10.96 -5.60 1.84
C GLY A 49 -12.42 -5.18 1.77
N GLY A 50 -13.11 -5.40 0.65
CA GLY A 50 -14.52 -5.02 0.50
C GLY A 50 -14.74 -3.53 0.72
N GLY A 51 -15.65 -3.19 1.63
CA GLY A 51 -16.02 -1.80 1.98
C GLY A 51 -15.01 -1.05 2.86
N ASP A 52 -13.98 -1.73 3.37
CA ASP A 52 -13.02 -1.15 4.31
C ASP A 52 -11.74 -0.62 3.62
N CYS A 53 -11.86 -0.24 2.35
CA CYS A 53 -10.77 0.27 1.52
C CYS A 53 -10.70 1.80 1.53
N VAL A 54 -9.48 2.34 1.38
CA VAL A 54 -9.18 3.77 1.23
C VAL A 54 -7.99 3.95 0.29
N VAL A 55 -8.00 5.01 -0.53
CA VAL A 55 -6.86 5.43 -1.33
C VAL A 55 -6.24 6.69 -0.75
N ILE A 56 -4.93 6.67 -0.49
CA ILE A 56 -4.18 7.87 -0.12
C ILE A 56 -3.56 8.45 -1.40
N THR A 57 -4.03 9.62 -1.82
CA THR A 57 -3.52 10.37 -2.98
C THR A 57 -2.57 11.49 -2.56
N GLY A 58 -1.92 12.14 -3.52
CA GLY A 58 -0.98 13.23 -3.23
C GLY A 58 -0.65 14.07 -4.45
N ALA A 59 0.40 13.74 -5.19
CA ALA A 59 0.90 14.51 -6.31
C ALA A 59 -0.06 14.55 -7.50
N GLU A 60 -0.67 13.41 -7.81
CA GLU A 60 -1.59 13.26 -8.94
C GLU A 60 -3.04 13.39 -8.46
N GLN A 61 -3.75 14.35 -8.99
CA GLN A 61 -5.13 14.69 -8.65
C GLN A 61 -5.98 14.95 -9.91
N SER A 62 -5.54 14.42 -11.07
CA SER A 62 -6.29 14.61 -12.30
C SER A 62 -7.68 13.96 -12.25
N PRO A 63 -8.66 14.50 -12.98
CA PRO A 63 -9.98 13.86 -13.09
C PRO A 63 -9.91 12.42 -13.59
N ALA A 64 -8.91 12.11 -14.43
CA ALA A 64 -8.66 10.74 -14.92
C ALA A 64 -8.31 9.78 -13.78
N LEU A 65 -7.39 10.16 -12.87
CA LEU A 65 -7.07 9.33 -11.71
C LEU A 65 -8.28 9.19 -10.78
N LEU A 66 -8.91 10.32 -10.44
CA LEU A 66 -10.03 10.34 -9.49
C LEU A 66 -11.19 9.46 -9.98
N SER A 67 -11.51 9.49 -11.27
CA SER A 67 -12.53 8.63 -11.86
C SER A 67 -12.21 7.13 -11.78
N LEU A 68 -10.93 6.75 -11.86
CA LEU A 68 -10.51 5.35 -11.77
C LEU A 68 -10.57 4.77 -10.35
N ILE A 69 -10.48 5.62 -9.34
CA ILE A 69 -10.50 5.19 -7.93
C ILE A 69 -11.88 5.28 -7.29
N GLU A 70 -12.86 5.90 -7.95
CA GLU A 70 -14.25 5.86 -7.50
C GLU A 70 -14.82 4.43 -7.53
N PRO A 71 -15.71 4.05 -6.60
CA PRO A 71 -16.24 4.84 -5.48
C PRO A 71 -15.46 4.69 -4.16
N VAL A 72 -14.18 4.28 -4.21
CA VAL A 72 -13.39 4.06 -3.00
C VAL A 72 -13.08 5.39 -2.31
N PRO A 73 -13.33 5.53 -0.99
CA PRO A 73 -12.99 6.73 -0.24
C PRO A 73 -11.53 7.15 -0.40
N THR A 74 -11.29 8.43 -0.53
CA THR A 74 -9.97 9.01 -0.81
C THR A 74 -9.56 9.98 0.28
N VAL A 75 -8.28 9.96 0.65
CA VAL A 75 -7.64 10.94 1.55
C VAL A 75 -6.44 11.54 0.85
N VAL A 76 -6.37 12.87 0.81
CA VAL A 76 -5.22 13.58 0.22
C VAL A 76 -4.12 13.74 1.26
N ASN A 77 -2.93 13.25 0.96
CA ASN A 77 -1.73 13.51 1.76
C ASN A 77 -1.05 14.79 1.26
N GLU A 78 -1.30 15.92 1.91
CA GLU A 78 -0.69 17.21 1.58
C GLU A 78 0.84 17.20 1.75
N GLN A 79 1.36 16.27 2.57
CA GLN A 79 2.79 16.16 2.88
C GLN A 79 3.53 15.15 2.01
N TRP A 80 2.95 14.70 0.90
CA TRP A 80 3.53 13.65 0.04
C TRP A 80 4.98 13.93 -0.38
N ARG A 81 5.37 15.21 -0.51
CA ARG A 81 6.73 15.63 -0.88
C ARG A 81 7.79 15.30 0.16
N THR A 82 7.39 15.02 1.39
CA THR A 82 8.31 14.68 2.49
C THR A 82 8.71 13.19 2.49
N GLY A 83 8.22 12.40 1.52
CA GLY A 83 8.56 10.99 1.36
C GLY A 83 7.43 10.02 1.73
N GLN A 84 7.64 8.75 1.44
CA GLN A 84 6.64 7.68 1.61
C GLN A 84 6.13 7.54 3.05
N ARG A 85 6.97 7.86 4.04
CA ARG A 85 6.59 7.82 5.47
C ARG A 85 5.35 8.66 5.76
N SER A 86 5.22 9.84 5.14
CA SER A 86 4.05 10.71 5.33
C SER A 86 2.76 10.02 4.88
N SER A 87 2.81 9.23 3.82
CA SER A 87 1.66 8.48 3.34
C SER A 87 1.30 7.30 4.25
N VAL A 88 2.30 6.65 4.87
CA VAL A 88 2.05 5.63 5.91
C VAL A 88 1.41 6.24 7.15
N LEU A 89 1.86 7.42 7.58
CA LEU A 89 1.23 8.16 8.70
C LEU A 89 -0.22 8.53 8.38
N ALA A 90 -0.51 9.00 7.17
CA ALA A 90 -1.88 9.29 6.72
C ALA A 90 -2.76 8.02 6.70
N ALA A 91 -2.19 6.86 6.36
CA ALA A 91 -2.88 5.57 6.39
C ALA A 91 -3.22 5.15 7.83
N ILE A 92 -2.27 5.25 8.76
CA ILE A 92 -2.45 4.96 10.19
C ILE A 92 -3.53 5.86 10.79
N GLU A 93 -3.44 7.18 10.56
CA GLU A 93 -4.41 8.15 11.06
C GLU A 93 -5.81 7.90 10.50
N THR A 94 -5.91 7.49 9.23
CA THR A 94 -7.18 7.10 8.61
C THR A 94 -7.77 5.86 9.28
N ALA A 95 -6.97 4.83 9.52
CA ALA A 95 -7.40 3.62 10.22
C ALA A 95 -7.84 3.93 11.66
N ARG A 96 -7.09 4.78 12.37
CA ARG A 96 -7.42 5.24 13.73
C ARG A 96 -8.79 5.94 13.77
N ARG A 97 -9.05 6.87 12.83
CA ARG A 97 -10.35 7.57 12.73
C ARG A 97 -11.51 6.64 12.40
N ARG A 98 -11.26 5.56 11.69
CA ARG A 98 -12.27 4.53 11.36
C ARG A 98 -12.48 3.54 12.51
N GLY A 99 -11.72 3.64 13.59
CA GLY A 99 -11.79 2.71 14.72
C GLY A 99 -11.24 1.31 14.39
N SER A 100 -10.35 1.22 13.39
CA SER A 100 -9.74 -0.04 13.01
C SER A 100 -8.63 -0.45 13.98
N GLU A 101 -8.47 -1.74 14.19
CA GLU A 101 -7.43 -2.32 15.04
C GLU A 101 -6.14 -2.63 14.26
N GLN A 102 -6.22 -2.59 12.93
CA GLN A 102 -5.06 -2.75 12.06
C GLN A 102 -5.25 -2.04 10.72
N VAL A 103 -4.13 -1.71 10.08
CA VAL A 103 -4.07 -1.18 8.71
C VAL A 103 -3.22 -2.08 7.84
N VAL A 104 -3.69 -2.39 6.64
CA VAL A 104 -2.94 -3.12 5.61
C VAL A 104 -2.64 -2.17 4.47
N ILE A 105 -1.36 -1.97 4.16
CA ILE A 105 -0.87 -0.92 3.26
C ILE A 105 -0.18 -1.54 2.07
N GLY A 106 -0.62 -1.20 0.86
CA GLY A 106 0.04 -1.54 -0.39
C GLY A 106 0.27 -0.32 -1.27
N LEU A 107 0.94 -0.52 -2.41
CA LEU A 107 1.34 0.54 -3.32
C LEU A 107 0.55 0.45 -4.63
N ALA A 108 0.13 1.61 -5.15
CA ALA A 108 -0.68 1.70 -6.37
C ALA A 108 0.12 1.39 -7.66
N ASP A 109 1.43 1.42 -7.59
CA ASP A 109 2.36 1.09 -8.68
C ASP A 109 2.83 -0.37 -8.68
N GLN A 110 2.26 -1.22 -7.81
CA GLN A 110 2.50 -2.67 -7.74
C GLN A 110 1.30 -3.48 -8.25
N PRO A 111 1.00 -3.47 -9.56
CA PRO A 111 -0.23 -4.04 -10.13
C PRO A 111 -0.32 -5.57 -10.04
N PHE A 112 0.78 -6.25 -9.75
CA PHE A 112 0.85 -7.73 -9.72
C PHE A 112 0.70 -8.34 -8.32
N VAL A 113 0.49 -7.51 -7.32
CA VAL A 113 0.13 -7.94 -5.96
C VAL A 113 -1.34 -8.37 -5.96
N GLY A 114 -1.57 -9.67 -5.88
CA GLY A 114 -2.91 -10.25 -5.96
C GLY A 114 -3.72 -10.13 -4.66
N GLU A 115 -5.04 -10.31 -4.77
CA GLU A 115 -6.00 -10.35 -3.65
C GLU A 115 -5.55 -11.31 -2.53
N ALA A 116 -5.06 -12.50 -2.88
CA ALA A 116 -4.63 -13.51 -1.91
C ALA A 116 -3.48 -13.00 -1.02
N SER A 117 -2.57 -12.17 -1.56
CA SER A 117 -1.47 -11.57 -0.79
C SER A 117 -1.99 -10.54 0.23
N TRP A 118 -2.97 -9.73 -0.16
CA TRP A 118 -3.62 -8.78 0.73
C TRP A 118 -4.30 -9.49 1.90
N ARG A 119 -5.08 -10.56 1.62
CA ARG A 119 -5.76 -11.36 2.66
C ARG A 119 -4.78 -12.07 3.56
N ALA A 120 -3.78 -12.76 3.00
CA ALA A 120 -2.79 -13.48 3.79
C ALA A 120 -2.05 -12.58 4.78
N VAL A 121 -1.70 -11.35 4.35
CA VAL A 121 -1.06 -10.36 5.23
C VAL A 121 -2.04 -9.81 6.27
N ALA A 122 -3.30 -9.56 5.90
CA ALA A 122 -4.33 -9.10 6.84
C ALA A 122 -4.59 -10.12 7.95
N ASP A 123 -4.67 -11.40 7.59
CA ASP A 123 -5.03 -12.52 8.49
C ASP A 123 -3.84 -13.00 9.34
N ALA A 124 -2.62 -12.58 9.02
CA ALA A 124 -1.41 -13.01 9.73
C ALA A 124 -1.47 -12.62 11.22
N ASP A 125 -1.17 -13.54 12.13
CA ASP A 125 -1.21 -13.27 13.58
C ASP A 125 0.12 -12.71 14.09
N ALA A 126 0.35 -11.42 13.82
CA ALA A 126 1.52 -10.67 14.29
C ALA A 126 1.23 -9.16 14.35
N PRO A 127 1.93 -8.39 15.19
CA PRO A 127 1.84 -6.93 15.23
C PRO A 127 2.20 -6.27 13.90
N ILE A 128 3.22 -6.82 13.21
CA ILE A 128 3.67 -6.40 11.89
C ILE A 128 3.71 -7.64 11.01
N ALA A 129 3.03 -7.60 9.86
CA ALA A 129 3.15 -8.64 8.85
C ALA A 129 3.60 -8.02 7.52
N VAL A 130 4.51 -8.69 6.82
CA VAL A 130 5.05 -8.20 5.54
C VAL A 130 5.00 -9.31 4.49
N ALA A 131 4.45 -8.99 3.32
CA ALA A 131 4.47 -9.91 2.19
C ALA A 131 5.92 -10.20 1.74
N THR A 132 6.20 -11.46 1.39
CA THR A 132 7.45 -11.82 0.72
C THR A 132 7.14 -12.52 -0.61
N PHE A 133 7.89 -12.15 -1.65
CA PHE A 133 7.80 -12.72 -2.99
C PHE A 133 9.17 -13.29 -3.35
N GLY A 134 9.25 -14.62 -3.51
CA GLY A 134 10.55 -15.28 -3.71
C GLY A 134 11.57 -15.01 -2.59
N GLY A 135 11.12 -14.86 -1.34
CA GLY A 135 11.96 -14.56 -0.18
C GLY A 135 12.38 -13.08 -0.04
N ARG A 136 11.91 -12.19 -0.90
CA ARG A 136 12.16 -10.74 -0.82
C ARG A 136 10.94 -10.03 -0.24
N ARG A 137 11.16 -9.19 0.79
CA ARG A 137 10.09 -8.37 1.39
C ARG A 137 9.55 -7.37 0.38
N GLY A 138 8.22 -7.22 0.37
CA GLY A 138 7.47 -6.28 -0.47
C GLY A 138 6.24 -5.74 0.24
N ASN A 139 5.26 -5.27 -0.52
CA ASN A 139 3.95 -4.93 0.01
C ASN A 139 2.93 -6.00 -0.42
N PRO A 140 1.79 -6.11 0.30
CA PRO A 140 1.35 -5.25 1.38
C PRO A 140 2.08 -5.49 2.70
N VAL A 141 2.02 -4.48 3.58
CA VAL A 141 2.47 -4.53 4.96
C VAL A 141 1.29 -4.25 5.87
N LYS A 142 1.13 -5.04 6.92
CA LYS A 142 0.17 -4.83 8.01
C LYS A 142 0.84 -4.24 9.23
N LEU A 143 0.17 -3.27 9.85
CA LEU A 143 0.52 -2.69 11.14
C LEU A 143 -0.71 -2.74 12.07
N ARG A 144 -0.63 -3.45 13.20
CA ARG A 144 -1.65 -3.40 14.25
C ARG A 144 -1.55 -2.09 15.05
N ALA A 145 -2.63 -1.69 15.69
CA ALA A 145 -2.73 -0.44 16.44
C ALA A 145 -1.65 -0.30 17.52
N GLU A 146 -1.26 -1.40 18.15
CA GLU A 146 -0.23 -1.45 19.20
C GLU A 146 1.17 -0.97 18.74
N VAL A 147 1.45 -0.94 17.42
CA VAL A 147 2.73 -0.48 16.88
C VAL A 147 2.64 0.91 16.22
N TRP A 148 1.46 1.51 16.13
CA TRP A 148 1.30 2.81 15.45
C TRP A 148 2.07 3.93 16.14
N ASP A 149 1.94 4.05 17.47
CA ASP A 149 2.67 5.06 18.25
C ASP A 149 4.19 4.84 18.18
N VAL A 150 4.62 3.56 18.12
CA VAL A 150 6.05 3.25 17.92
C VAL A 150 6.52 3.75 16.56
N PHE A 151 5.74 3.55 15.50
CA PHE A 151 6.06 4.06 14.16
C PHE A 151 6.11 5.59 14.14
N GLU A 152 5.11 6.24 14.73
CA GLU A 152 5.01 7.71 14.78
C GLU A 152 6.21 8.35 15.47
N ASN A 153 6.66 7.76 16.58
CA ASN A 153 7.75 8.28 17.41
C ASN A 153 9.15 7.76 17.02
N THR A 154 9.26 6.83 16.06
CA THR A 154 10.56 6.34 15.59
C THR A 154 11.05 7.24 14.46
N PRO A 155 12.15 7.99 14.63
CA PRO A 155 12.76 8.73 13.52
C PRO A 155 13.32 7.76 12.49
N GLY A 156 13.28 8.14 11.21
CA GLY A 156 13.78 7.29 10.14
C GLY A 156 13.85 8.01 8.81
N ASP A 157 14.39 7.29 7.81
CA ASP A 157 14.43 7.77 6.44
C ASP A 157 12.99 8.06 5.94
N PRO A 158 12.70 9.27 5.44
CA PRO A 158 11.40 9.64 4.91
C PRO A 158 10.88 8.70 3.83
N ASP A 159 11.76 8.08 3.05
CA ASP A 159 11.39 7.19 1.94
C ASP A 159 11.36 5.71 2.33
N ALA A 160 11.73 5.37 3.57
CA ALA A 160 11.71 3.98 4.02
C ALA A 160 10.30 3.41 4.26
N GLY A 161 9.27 4.27 4.34
CA GLY A 161 7.91 3.83 4.67
C GLY A 161 7.87 3.03 5.97
N ALA A 162 7.25 1.84 5.97
CA ALA A 162 7.18 0.96 7.14
C ALA A 162 8.49 0.20 7.42
N ARG A 163 9.49 0.23 6.52
CA ARG A 163 10.76 -0.52 6.69
C ARG A 163 11.54 -0.11 7.93
N THR A 164 11.49 1.18 8.29
CA THR A 164 12.15 1.68 9.52
C THR A 164 11.65 0.93 10.75
N LEU A 165 10.34 0.78 10.90
CA LEU A 165 9.76 0.07 12.05
C LEU A 165 10.15 -1.40 12.06
N MET A 166 10.14 -2.07 10.91
CA MET A 166 10.55 -3.48 10.78
C MET A 166 12.03 -3.69 11.10
N HIS A 167 12.87 -2.68 10.90
CA HIS A 167 14.28 -2.74 11.27
C HIS A 167 14.49 -2.54 12.77
N VAL A 168 13.75 -1.63 13.39
CA VAL A 168 13.87 -1.31 14.83
C VAL A 168 13.20 -2.37 15.71
N ARG A 169 12.17 -3.03 15.23
CA ARG A 169 11.38 -4.02 15.96
C ARG A 169 11.25 -5.34 15.18
N PRO A 170 12.39 -5.97 14.83
CA PRO A 170 12.38 -7.19 14.02
C PRO A 170 11.65 -8.35 14.67
N GLU A 171 11.59 -8.39 16.02
CA GLU A 171 10.90 -9.42 16.80
C GLU A 171 9.36 -9.38 16.65
N LEU A 172 8.80 -8.27 16.18
CA LEU A 172 7.37 -8.10 15.92
C LEU A 172 6.96 -8.44 14.49
N VAL A 173 7.92 -8.79 13.63
CA VAL A 173 7.70 -8.96 12.18
C VAL A 173 7.49 -10.42 11.82
N LEU A 174 6.34 -10.70 11.19
CA LEU A 174 6.07 -11.96 10.53
C LEU A 174 6.16 -11.79 9.00
N GLU A 175 7.01 -12.57 8.36
CA GLU A 175 7.07 -12.68 6.90
C GLU A 175 6.01 -13.64 6.38
N VAL A 176 5.18 -13.16 5.45
CA VAL A 176 4.10 -13.92 4.84
C VAL A 176 4.48 -14.24 3.40
N SER A 177 4.67 -15.52 3.08
CA SER A 177 4.99 -15.96 1.72
C SER A 177 3.79 -15.77 0.79
N CYS A 178 3.96 -14.97 -0.26
CA CYS A 178 2.92 -14.62 -1.20
C CYS A 178 3.27 -15.06 -2.63
N GLN A 179 2.23 -15.28 -3.44
CA GLN A 179 2.36 -15.56 -4.87
C GLN A 179 2.29 -14.26 -5.69
N GLY A 180 2.89 -14.25 -6.88
CA GLY A 180 2.91 -13.10 -7.76
C GLY A 180 4.21 -12.31 -7.66
N SER A 181 4.15 -11.01 -7.92
CA SER A 181 5.30 -10.09 -7.88
C SER A 181 4.93 -8.80 -7.17
N SER A 182 5.90 -8.24 -6.45
CA SER A 182 5.85 -6.87 -5.91
C SER A 182 6.68 -5.90 -6.76
N ASP A 183 6.88 -6.19 -8.03
CA ASP A 183 7.61 -5.28 -8.93
C ASP A 183 6.84 -3.97 -9.11
N ASP A 184 7.55 -2.87 -8.94
CA ASP A 184 7.04 -1.52 -9.15
C ASP A 184 7.04 -1.16 -10.64
N ILE A 185 6.04 -0.41 -11.08
CA ILE A 185 6.08 0.28 -12.38
C ILE A 185 6.62 1.69 -12.15
N ASP A 186 7.94 1.84 -12.30
CA ASP A 186 8.64 3.11 -12.09
C ASP A 186 9.13 3.77 -13.38
N THR A 187 9.36 2.98 -14.42
CA THR A 187 9.85 3.41 -15.72
C THR A 187 9.01 2.82 -16.85
N ARG A 188 9.19 3.32 -18.07
CA ARG A 188 8.54 2.73 -19.25
C ARG A 188 9.08 1.33 -19.56
N GLU A 189 10.34 1.07 -19.26
CA GLU A 189 10.96 -0.25 -19.41
C GLU A 189 10.28 -1.27 -18.48
N ASP A 190 9.89 -0.87 -17.25
CA ASP A 190 9.14 -1.76 -16.36
C ASP A 190 7.79 -2.12 -16.96
N LEU A 191 7.12 -1.16 -17.58
CA LEU A 191 5.84 -1.41 -18.25
C LEU A 191 5.98 -2.45 -19.38
N THR A 192 7.05 -2.35 -20.21
CA THR A 192 7.26 -3.25 -21.35
C THR A 192 7.58 -4.69 -20.98
N LYS A 193 7.97 -4.97 -19.74
CA LYS A 193 8.16 -6.36 -19.25
C LYS A 193 6.84 -7.12 -19.13
N TRP A 194 5.71 -6.40 -19.11
CA TRP A 194 4.40 -6.94 -18.79
C TRP A 194 3.33 -6.70 -19.88
N THR A 195 3.74 -6.14 -21.02
CA THR A 195 2.88 -5.89 -22.21
C THR A 195 3.19 -6.83 -23.35
#